data_e337b84436d0dc1fd7bf749324a39ca5
#
_entry.id   e337b84436d0dc1fd7bf749324a39ca5
#
_cell.length_a   1.000
_cell.length_b   1.000
_cell.length_c   1.000
_cell.angle_alpha   90.00
_cell.angle_beta   90.00
_cell.angle_gamma   90.00
#
_symmetry.space_group_name_H-M   'P 1'
#
loop_
_entity.id
_entity.type
_entity.pdbx_description
1 polymer ?
#
loop_
_entity_poly.entity_id
_entity_poly.type
_entity_poly.pdbx_seq_one_letter_code
_entity_poly.pdbx_strand_id
1 'polypeptide(L)'
;KELHSKFVFLRPLGLRLITKEFQGNFGFGCMRLPMKDGQVDTNEFSRMIDAYLNAGFCYFDTAHGYLEGKSETALRECLVQRYPRDRYFLTDKLSGSFLSTPDDVVPFFKNQLAACGVDYFDLYLMHSQSAQVFEKFQKLHCYETVLQLKRQGKLRHFGISFHDTAPVLEQILNAYPEIEVVQLQFNYVDYEDPAVQSRKCYEVCRKYGKPILVMEPVKGGHLADPPEAAKKLFADLHGGSPASYAIRFAAGFPGIAMVLSGMSTLPQMQDNLSFMKDFHPLASAELETVWHAAEIIRRENLISCTACRYCTAGCPKKISIPDLFACMNARKKYQDWSSLYYYQQVYTVHGGKASDCLHCGKCENICPQ
;
A
#
# COMPACT_ATOMS: atom_id res chain seq x y z
N LYS A 1 22.23 18.95 -4.14
CA LYS A 1 22.14 20.25 -3.41
C LYS A 1 20.97 21.14 -3.85
N GLU A 2 20.07 20.68 -4.76
CA GLU A 2 18.96 21.53 -5.31
C GLU A 2 17.54 21.06 -4.95
N LEU A 3 17.34 20.07 -4.11
CA LEU A 3 16.01 19.54 -3.76
C LEU A 3 15.35 20.21 -2.53
N HIS A 4 15.99 21.17 -1.88
CA HIS A 4 15.51 21.70 -0.58
C HIS A 4 14.89 23.11 -0.61
N SER A 5 14.74 23.78 -1.76
CA SER A 5 14.44 25.24 -1.69
C SER A 5 13.22 25.78 -2.44
N LYS A 6 12.26 24.97 -2.92
CA LYS A 6 11.07 25.55 -3.63
C LYS A 6 9.78 24.76 -3.49
N PHE A 7 9.26 24.47 -2.31
CA PHE A 7 7.85 24.05 -2.21
C PHE A 7 7.15 24.57 -0.94
N VAL A 8 6.87 25.88 -0.93
CA VAL A 8 5.72 26.38 -0.17
C VAL A 8 4.52 26.29 -1.10
N PHE A 9 3.79 25.19 -1.07
CA PHE A 9 2.51 25.06 -1.76
C PHE A 9 1.36 25.27 -0.78
N LEU A 10 0.47 26.18 -1.11
CA LEU A 10 -0.86 26.30 -0.53
C LEU A 10 -1.55 24.93 -0.61
N ARG A 11 -1.85 24.35 0.56
CA ARG A 11 -2.59 23.07 0.64
C ARG A 11 -4.00 23.28 0.05
N PRO A 12 -4.44 22.49 -0.93
CA PRO A 12 -5.83 22.52 -1.41
C PRO A 12 -6.81 22.32 -0.23
N LEU A 13 -7.97 22.99 -0.26
CA LEU A 13 -8.97 22.91 0.82
C LEU A 13 -9.42 21.47 1.16
N GLY A 14 -9.50 20.56 0.17
CA GLY A 14 -9.86 19.16 0.38
C GLY A 14 -8.84 18.34 1.20
N LEU A 15 -7.54 18.67 1.13
CA LEU A 15 -6.49 18.06 1.93
C LEU A 15 -6.65 18.31 3.45
N ARG A 16 -7.35 19.38 3.84
CA ARG A 16 -7.51 19.76 5.25
C ARG A 16 -8.60 18.98 5.98
N LEU A 17 -9.56 18.35 5.29
CA LEU A 17 -10.71 17.72 5.93
C LEU A 17 -10.38 16.32 6.43
N ILE A 18 -10.01 15.39 5.55
CA ILE A 18 -9.76 13.99 5.93
C ILE A 18 -8.54 13.82 6.84
N THR A 19 -7.43 14.56 6.58
CA THR A 19 -6.20 14.41 7.38
C THR A 19 -6.33 14.90 8.82
N LYS A 20 -7.30 15.77 9.13
CA LYS A 20 -7.58 16.20 10.50
C LYS A 20 -8.25 15.11 11.34
N GLU A 21 -8.93 14.18 10.69
CA GLU A 21 -9.65 13.10 11.36
C GLU A 21 -8.73 11.92 11.72
N PHE A 22 -7.53 11.84 11.13
CA PHE A 22 -6.61 10.72 11.31
C PHE A 22 -5.90 10.66 12.67
N GLN A 23 -5.87 11.73 13.43
CA GLN A 23 -5.17 11.81 14.72
C GLN A 23 -3.73 11.26 14.63
N GLY A 24 -2.92 11.86 13.76
CA GLY A 24 -1.54 11.42 13.46
C GLY A 24 -1.41 10.81 12.08
N ASN A 25 -0.22 10.30 11.79
CA ASN A 25 0.16 9.77 10.48
C ASN A 25 0.51 8.26 10.51
N PHE A 26 0.07 7.55 11.55
CA PHE A 26 0.34 6.14 11.75
C PHE A 26 -0.97 5.36 11.86
N GLY A 27 -1.13 4.30 11.04
CA GLY A 27 -2.33 3.48 10.93
C GLY A 27 -2.07 2.00 11.21
N PHE A 28 -3.05 1.33 11.80
CA PHE A 28 -3.03 -0.09 12.05
C PHE A 28 -3.59 -0.86 10.84
N GLY A 29 -2.71 -1.50 10.07
CA GLY A 29 -3.08 -2.40 8.98
C GLY A 29 -3.50 -3.77 9.51
N CYS A 30 -4.75 -4.17 9.29
CA CYS A 30 -5.34 -5.38 9.87
C CYS A 30 -5.23 -6.64 8.96
N MET A 31 -4.30 -6.65 8.01
CA MET A 31 -4.03 -7.81 7.15
C MET A 31 -3.22 -8.91 7.84
N ARG A 32 -2.40 -8.57 8.83
CA ARG A 32 -1.45 -9.46 9.51
C ARG A 32 -1.68 -9.47 11.03
N LEU A 33 -2.93 -9.75 11.44
CA LEU A 33 -3.29 -9.82 12.86
C LEU A 33 -2.58 -10.99 13.57
N PRO A 34 -2.43 -10.94 14.90
CA PRO A 34 -1.91 -12.07 15.66
C PRO A 34 -2.78 -13.31 15.49
N MET A 35 -2.16 -14.45 15.20
CA MET A 35 -2.84 -15.71 14.93
C MET A 35 -2.47 -16.78 15.96
N LYS A 36 -3.47 -17.54 16.41
CA LYS A 36 -3.31 -18.69 17.26
C LYS A 36 -4.28 -19.79 16.82
N ASP A 37 -3.76 -20.99 16.59
CA ASP A 37 -4.54 -22.17 16.18
C ASP A 37 -5.44 -21.91 14.93
N GLY A 38 -4.93 -21.13 13.95
CA GLY A 38 -5.63 -20.78 12.72
C GLY A 38 -6.75 -19.73 12.87
N GLN A 39 -6.91 -19.16 14.06
CA GLN A 39 -7.82 -18.06 14.36
C GLN A 39 -7.05 -16.79 14.78
N VAL A 40 -7.73 -15.65 14.74
CA VAL A 40 -7.16 -14.42 15.31
C VAL A 40 -7.06 -14.59 16.83
N ASP A 41 -5.88 -14.32 17.39
CA ASP A 41 -5.72 -14.22 18.85
C ASP A 41 -6.33 -12.90 19.33
N THR A 42 -7.62 -12.96 19.71
CA THR A 42 -8.38 -11.77 20.13
C THR A 42 -7.88 -11.15 21.42
N ASN A 43 -7.21 -11.92 22.27
CA ASN A 43 -6.60 -11.39 23.48
C ASN A 43 -5.38 -10.52 23.15
N GLU A 44 -4.47 -11.03 22.31
CA GLU A 44 -3.29 -10.27 21.87
C GLU A 44 -3.71 -9.07 21.02
N PHE A 45 -4.65 -9.26 20.09
CA PHE A 45 -5.15 -8.18 19.25
C PHE A 45 -5.82 -7.06 20.07
N SER A 46 -6.62 -7.42 21.08
CA SER A 46 -7.23 -6.44 22.00
C SER A 46 -6.17 -5.61 22.75
N ARG A 47 -5.10 -6.27 23.24
CA ARG A 47 -3.98 -5.56 23.91
C ARG A 47 -3.26 -4.61 22.97
N MET A 48 -3.08 -5.01 21.71
CA MET A 48 -2.48 -4.15 20.68
C MET A 48 -3.37 -2.94 20.38
N ILE A 49 -4.69 -3.13 20.25
CA ILE A 49 -5.67 -2.03 20.05
C ILE A 49 -5.61 -1.07 21.25
N ASP A 50 -5.61 -1.59 22.48
CA ASP A 50 -5.55 -0.77 23.69
C ASP A 50 -4.26 0.10 23.69
N ALA A 51 -3.11 -0.49 23.37
CA ALA A 51 -1.84 0.23 23.31
C ALA A 51 -1.88 1.33 22.22
N TYR A 52 -2.43 1.03 21.05
CA TYR A 52 -2.52 1.92 19.90
C TYR A 52 -3.44 3.13 20.17
N LEU A 53 -4.66 2.89 20.69
CA LEU A 53 -5.61 3.94 21.03
C LEU A 53 -5.13 4.79 22.21
N ASN A 54 -4.47 4.20 23.21
CA ASN A 54 -3.88 4.92 24.35
C ASN A 54 -2.69 5.79 23.94
N ALA A 55 -2.00 5.44 22.86
CA ALA A 55 -0.95 6.27 22.27
C ALA A 55 -1.50 7.49 21.49
N GLY A 56 -2.81 7.59 21.30
CA GLY A 56 -3.49 8.72 20.63
C GLY A 56 -3.73 8.52 19.15
N PHE A 57 -3.51 7.32 18.60
CA PHE A 57 -3.84 6.95 17.21
C PHE A 57 -5.24 6.36 17.12
N CYS A 58 -5.86 6.39 15.92
CA CYS A 58 -7.24 5.93 15.77
C CYS A 58 -7.53 5.19 14.45
N TYR A 59 -6.61 5.14 13.48
CA TYR A 59 -6.88 4.66 12.13
C TYR A 59 -6.68 3.15 11.98
N PHE A 60 -7.72 2.44 11.56
CA PHE A 60 -7.70 0.99 11.28
C PHE A 60 -8.04 0.73 9.82
N ASP A 61 -7.26 -0.16 9.16
CA ASP A 61 -7.41 -0.51 7.75
C ASP A 61 -7.67 -2.01 7.59
N THR A 62 -8.83 -2.38 7.04
CA THR A 62 -9.19 -3.78 6.74
C THR A 62 -9.65 -3.96 5.29
N ALA A 63 -9.94 -5.18 4.92
CA ALA A 63 -10.63 -5.57 3.70
C ALA A 63 -11.28 -6.95 3.88
N HIS A 64 -12.36 -7.22 3.16
CA HIS A 64 -13.12 -8.47 3.27
C HIS A 64 -12.27 -9.74 3.08
N GLY A 65 -11.32 -9.72 2.14
CA GLY A 65 -10.44 -10.86 1.91
C GLY A 65 -9.33 -11.09 2.95
N TYR A 66 -9.14 -10.16 3.88
CA TYR A 66 -8.05 -10.29 4.86
C TYR A 66 -8.33 -11.42 5.86
N LEU A 67 -7.37 -12.35 5.95
CA LEU A 67 -7.48 -13.52 6.82
C LEU A 67 -8.79 -14.31 6.58
N GLU A 68 -9.21 -14.42 5.31
CA GLU A 68 -10.45 -15.13 4.92
C GLU A 68 -11.72 -14.55 5.58
N GLY A 69 -11.80 -13.22 5.70
CA GLY A 69 -12.89 -12.50 6.36
C GLY A 69 -12.77 -12.36 7.88
N LYS A 70 -11.74 -12.99 8.49
CA LYS A 70 -11.56 -12.95 9.96
C LYS A 70 -11.12 -11.58 10.47
N SER A 71 -10.53 -10.73 9.61
CA SER A 71 -10.10 -9.39 10.00
C SER A 71 -11.28 -8.48 10.37
N GLU A 72 -12.35 -8.48 9.57
CA GLU A 72 -13.58 -7.71 9.84
C GLU A 72 -14.24 -8.14 11.15
N THR A 73 -14.41 -9.45 11.36
CA THR A 73 -15.03 -9.99 12.57
C THR A 73 -14.18 -9.79 13.83
N ALA A 74 -12.85 -9.87 13.70
CA ALA A 74 -11.93 -9.56 14.80
C ALA A 74 -11.99 -8.07 15.19
N LEU A 75 -12.09 -7.16 14.22
CA LEU A 75 -12.31 -5.73 14.50
C LEU A 75 -13.65 -5.49 15.20
N ARG A 76 -14.70 -6.19 14.79
CA ARG A 76 -15.99 -6.12 15.52
C ARG A 76 -15.83 -6.49 16.99
N GLU A 77 -15.19 -7.63 17.28
CA GLU A 77 -15.01 -8.14 18.63
C GLU A 77 -14.05 -7.29 19.46
N CYS A 78 -12.87 -7.01 18.93
CA CYS A 78 -11.76 -6.43 19.69
C CYS A 78 -11.75 -4.89 19.71
N LEU A 79 -12.43 -4.23 18.74
CA LEU A 79 -12.48 -2.76 18.64
C LEU A 79 -13.92 -2.26 18.83
N VAL A 80 -14.84 -2.62 17.92
CA VAL A 80 -16.15 -1.98 17.80
C VAL A 80 -17.05 -2.24 19.03
N GLN A 81 -17.01 -3.45 19.58
CA GLN A 81 -17.77 -3.79 20.81
C GLN A 81 -17.15 -3.24 22.10
N ARG A 82 -15.92 -2.75 22.05
CA ARG A 82 -15.16 -2.30 23.24
C ARG A 82 -15.02 -0.79 23.33
N TYR A 83 -15.09 -0.09 22.22
CA TYR A 83 -14.85 1.35 22.15
C TYR A 83 -15.99 2.09 21.49
N PRO A 84 -16.35 3.32 21.94
CA PRO A 84 -17.35 4.14 21.27
C PRO A 84 -16.87 4.53 19.85
N ARG A 85 -17.86 4.74 18.97
CA ARG A 85 -17.63 4.91 17.52
C ARG A 85 -16.73 6.10 17.14
N ASP A 86 -16.69 7.12 17.94
CA ASP A 86 -15.89 8.33 17.76
C ASP A 86 -14.41 8.17 18.17
N ARG A 87 -14.04 7.03 18.76
CA ARG A 87 -12.67 6.74 19.20
C ARG A 87 -11.80 6.13 18.09
N TYR A 88 -12.38 5.74 16.96
CA TYR A 88 -11.64 5.10 15.88
C TYR A 88 -12.14 5.55 14.50
N PHE A 89 -11.20 5.53 13.55
CA PHE A 89 -11.43 5.73 12.13
C PHE A 89 -11.29 4.37 11.44
N LEU A 90 -12.35 3.89 10.80
CA LEU A 90 -12.39 2.56 10.19
C LEU A 90 -12.45 2.64 8.66
N THR A 91 -11.48 2.02 8.01
CA THR A 91 -11.39 1.90 6.56
C THR A 91 -11.64 0.46 6.13
N ASP A 92 -12.51 0.27 5.13
CA ASP A 92 -12.74 -1.00 4.46
C ASP A 92 -12.70 -0.81 2.94
N LYS A 93 -12.80 -1.92 2.16
CA LYS A 93 -12.53 -1.89 0.72
C LYS A 93 -13.52 -2.72 -0.08
N LEU A 94 -13.98 -2.18 -1.23
CA LEU A 94 -14.75 -2.93 -2.23
C LEU A 94 -13.81 -3.83 -3.04
N SER A 95 -13.85 -5.13 -2.82
CA SER A 95 -12.96 -6.09 -3.47
C SER A 95 -13.62 -6.75 -4.68
N GLY A 96 -13.08 -6.51 -5.87
CA GLY A 96 -13.66 -6.95 -7.14
C GLY A 96 -13.75 -8.46 -7.35
N SER A 97 -12.95 -9.25 -6.62
CA SER A 97 -13.00 -10.73 -6.69
C SER A 97 -14.32 -11.31 -6.19
N PHE A 98 -15.08 -10.57 -5.38
CA PHE A 98 -16.37 -10.99 -4.83
C PHE A 98 -17.58 -10.47 -5.62
N LEU A 99 -17.34 -9.76 -6.74
CA LEU A 99 -18.41 -9.15 -7.54
C LEU A 99 -18.46 -9.79 -8.93
N SER A 100 -19.66 -10.13 -9.37
CA SER A 100 -19.96 -10.68 -10.71
C SER A 100 -20.92 -9.78 -11.50
N THR A 101 -21.85 -9.13 -10.83
CA THR A 101 -22.87 -8.27 -11.41
C THR A 101 -22.94 -6.92 -10.68
N PRO A 102 -23.54 -5.87 -11.28
CA PRO A 102 -23.77 -4.60 -10.58
C PRO A 102 -24.59 -4.74 -9.29
N ASP A 103 -25.51 -5.70 -9.25
CA ASP A 103 -26.40 -5.93 -8.12
C ASP A 103 -25.68 -6.51 -6.89
N ASP A 104 -24.44 -7.02 -7.05
CA ASP A 104 -23.64 -7.55 -5.95
C ASP A 104 -23.06 -6.45 -5.05
N VAL A 105 -22.87 -5.23 -5.56
CA VAL A 105 -22.13 -4.16 -4.88
C VAL A 105 -22.78 -3.77 -3.54
N VAL A 106 -24.07 -3.49 -3.54
CA VAL A 106 -24.77 -3.04 -2.33
C VAL A 106 -24.90 -4.16 -1.29
N PRO A 107 -25.27 -5.40 -1.64
CA PRO A 107 -25.25 -6.52 -0.69
C PRO A 107 -23.86 -6.77 -0.10
N PHE A 108 -22.80 -6.75 -0.92
CA PHE A 108 -21.42 -6.92 -0.44
C PHE A 108 -21.05 -5.85 0.59
N PHE A 109 -21.32 -4.58 0.30
CA PHE A 109 -21.07 -3.46 1.22
C PHE A 109 -21.84 -3.63 2.55
N LYS A 110 -23.12 -4.02 2.48
CA LYS A 110 -23.94 -4.27 3.69
C LYS A 110 -23.40 -5.44 4.52
N ASN A 111 -22.90 -6.49 3.87
CA ASN A 111 -22.29 -7.62 4.57
C ASN A 111 -21.03 -7.20 5.32
N GLN A 112 -20.21 -6.31 4.75
CA GLN A 112 -19.03 -5.76 5.42
C GLN A 112 -19.42 -4.90 6.64
N LEU A 113 -20.43 -4.04 6.52
CA LEU A 113 -20.94 -3.28 7.67
C LEU A 113 -21.39 -4.22 8.82
N ALA A 114 -22.10 -5.30 8.47
CA ALA A 114 -22.56 -6.30 9.44
C ALA A 114 -21.38 -7.09 10.04
N ALA A 115 -20.38 -7.47 9.23
CA ALA A 115 -19.20 -8.18 9.69
C ALA A 115 -18.37 -7.33 10.68
N CYS A 116 -18.14 -6.05 10.36
CA CYS A 116 -17.48 -5.10 11.25
C CYS A 116 -18.36 -4.64 12.43
N GLY A 117 -19.70 -4.77 12.34
CA GLY A 117 -20.63 -4.32 13.36
C GLY A 117 -20.79 -2.80 13.44
N VAL A 118 -20.73 -2.11 12.29
CA VAL A 118 -20.83 -0.64 12.19
C VAL A 118 -21.93 -0.20 11.24
N ASP A 119 -22.43 1.02 11.38
CA ASP A 119 -23.48 1.60 10.53
C ASP A 119 -22.91 2.35 9.31
N TYR A 120 -21.64 2.72 9.35
CA TYR A 120 -20.91 3.41 8.29
C TYR A 120 -19.40 3.17 8.40
N PHE A 121 -18.68 3.30 7.28
CA PHE A 121 -17.23 3.40 7.25
C PHE A 121 -16.79 4.85 7.19
N ASP A 122 -15.66 5.18 7.84
CA ASP A 122 -15.07 6.52 7.71
C ASP A 122 -14.44 6.71 6.32
N LEU A 123 -13.74 5.70 5.81
CA LEU A 123 -13.21 5.67 4.46
C LEU A 123 -13.54 4.34 3.79
N TYR A 124 -13.92 4.40 2.53
CA TYR A 124 -14.13 3.21 1.73
C TYR A 124 -13.31 3.28 0.44
N LEU A 125 -12.51 2.25 0.20
CA LEU A 125 -11.58 2.22 -0.93
C LEU A 125 -12.05 1.26 -2.03
N MET A 126 -11.90 1.66 -3.28
CA MET A 126 -11.95 0.73 -4.41
C MET A 126 -10.67 -0.11 -4.38
N HIS A 127 -10.78 -1.41 -4.08
CA HIS A 127 -9.65 -2.27 -3.74
C HIS A 127 -8.81 -2.64 -4.94
N SER A 128 -7.47 -2.63 -4.76
CA SER A 128 -6.46 -3.16 -5.70
C SER A 128 -6.65 -2.69 -7.15
N GLN A 129 -6.84 -1.38 -7.35
CA GLN A 129 -7.08 -0.85 -8.68
C GLN A 129 -5.85 -1.04 -9.59
N SER A 130 -6.09 -1.66 -10.73
CA SER A 130 -5.24 -1.76 -11.91
C SER A 130 -6.09 -1.43 -13.14
N ALA A 131 -5.51 -1.34 -14.32
CA ALA A 131 -6.27 -1.11 -15.55
C ALA A 131 -7.43 -2.11 -15.73
N GLN A 132 -7.16 -3.40 -15.47
CA GLN A 132 -8.15 -4.47 -15.59
C GLN A 132 -9.25 -4.39 -14.52
N VAL A 133 -8.86 -4.14 -13.26
CA VAL A 133 -9.82 -4.01 -12.16
C VAL A 133 -10.67 -2.75 -12.34
N PHE A 134 -10.06 -1.66 -12.79
CA PHE A 134 -10.76 -0.43 -13.11
C PHE A 134 -11.83 -0.63 -14.19
N GLU A 135 -11.48 -1.28 -15.32
CA GLU A 135 -12.44 -1.61 -16.38
C GLU A 135 -13.59 -2.48 -15.86
N LYS A 136 -13.29 -3.49 -15.02
CA LYS A 136 -14.33 -4.30 -14.37
C LYS A 136 -15.24 -3.46 -13.50
N PHE A 137 -14.68 -2.58 -12.69
CA PHE A 137 -15.45 -1.73 -11.78
C PHE A 137 -16.32 -0.72 -12.51
N GLN A 138 -15.87 -0.20 -13.66
CA GLN A 138 -16.70 0.63 -14.54
C GLN A 138 -17.88 -0.18 -15.11
N LYS A 139 -17.64 -1.38 -15.64
CA LYS A 139 -18.69 -2.26 -16.17
C LYS A 139 -19.75 -2.65 -15.13
N LEU A 140 -19.35 -2.77 -13.86
CA LEU A 140 -20.22 -3.10 -12.74
C LEU A 140 -20.81 -1.86 -12.05
N HIS A 141 -20.60 -0.66 -12.57
CA HIS A 141 -21.05 0.62 -11.98
C HIS A 141 -20.66 0.80 -10.51
N CYS A 142 -19.48 0.24 -10.12
CA CYS A 142 -19.04 0.24 -8.73
C CYS A 142 -18.79 1.65 -8.19
N TYR A 143 -18.17 2.51 -8.99
CA TYR A 143 -17.85 3.89 -8.59
C TYR A 143 -19.12 4.71 -8.31
N GLU A 144 -20.08 4.64 -9.23
CA GLU A 144 -21.37 5.33 -9.13
C GLU A 144 -22.16 4.87 -7.92
N THR A 145 -22.20 3.54 -7.69
CA THR A 145 -22.89 2.93 -6.55
C THR A 145 -22.26 3.32 -5.23
N VAL A 146 -20.92 3.30 -5.11
CA VAL A 146 -20.23 3.70 -3.87
C VAL A 146 -20.38 5.20 -3.61
N LEU A 147 -20.34 6.04 -4.64
CA LEU A 147 -20.63 7.48 -4.50
C LEU A 147 -22.09 7.74 -4.08
N GLN A 148 -23.04 6.89 -4.50
CA GLN A 148 -24.41 6.95 -4.01
C GLN A 148 -24.52 6.55 -2.53
N LEU A 149 -23.82 5.49 -2.10
CA LEU A 149 -23.73 5.10 -0.70
C LEU A 149 -23.12 6.20 0.17
N LYS A 150 -22.11 6.94 -0.37
CA LYS A 150 -21.55 8.12 0.28
C LYS A 150 -22.61 9.22 0.49
N ARG A 151 -23.38 9.54 -0.54
CA ARG A 151 -24.50 10.53 -0.42
C ARG A 151 -25.56 10.11 0.60
N GLN A 152 -25.72 8.80 0.83
CA GLN A 152 -26.62 8.23 1.84
C GLN A 152 -26.01 8.21 3.26
N GLY A 153 -24.78 8.69 3.44
CA GLY A 153 -24.07 8.71 4.73
C GLY A 153 -23.59 7.33 5.19
N LYS A 154 -23.49 6.35 4.28
CA LYS A 154 -22.99 5.00 4.60
C LYS A 154 -21.46 4.92 4.60
N LEU A 155 -20.81 5.90 4.01
CA LEU A 155 -19.35 6.15 4.13
C LEU A 155 -19.11 7.66 4.12
N ARG A 156 -18.06 8.11 4.82
CA ARG A 156 -17.73 9.53 4.94
C ARG A 156 -16.78 9.98 3.83
N HIS A 157 -15.75 9.18 3.56
CA HIS A 157 -14.71 9.45 2.58
C HIS A 157 -14.58 8.32 1.56
N PHE A 158 -14.14 8.67 0.35
CA PHE A 158 -14.02 7.76 -0.77
C PHE A 158 -12.61 7.84 -1.38
N GLY A 159 -12.02 6.67 -1.67
CA GLY A 159 -10.70 6.59 -2.25
C GLY A 159 -10.45 5.29 -3.02
N ILE A 160 -9.19 5.08 -3.36
CA ILE A 160 -8.73 3.86 -4.04
C ILE A 160 -7.49 3.29 -3.35
N SER A 161 -7.30 1.96 -3.38
CA SER A 161 -5.99 1.34 -3.24
C SER A 161 -5.49 0.91 -4.62
N PHE A 162 -4.23 1.21 -4.93
CA PHE A 162 -3.72 1.18 -6.29
C PHE A 162 -2.48 0.29 -6.45
N HIS A 163 -2.48 -0.55 -7.50
CA HIS A 163 -1.42 -1.50 -7.83
C HIS A 163 -1.21 -1.58 -9.35
N ASP A 164 -0.77 -0.48 -9.97
CA ASP A 164 -0.46 -0.45 -11.40
C ASP A 164 0.56 0.67 -11.69
N THR A 165 0.75 1.02 -12.94
CA THR A 165 1.67 2.06 -13.39
C THR A 165 1.09 3.47 -13.23
N ALA A 166 1.97 4.46 -13.15
CA ALA A 166 1.57 5.87 -12.98
C ALA A 166 0.58 6.39 -14.05
N PRO A 167 0.69 6.05 -15.34
CA PRO A 167 -0.31 6.45 -16.35
C PRO A 167 -1.72 5.93 -16.05
N VAL A 168 -1.85 4.70 -15.53
CA VAL A 168 -3.16 4.12 -15.16
C VAL A 168 -3.74 4.87 -13.96
N LEU A 169 -2.91 5.23 -12.97
CA LEU A 169 -3.36 6.05 -11.85
C LEU A 169 -3.89 7.41 -12.33
N GLU A 170 -3.17 8.06 -13.24
CA GLU A 170 -3.58 9.33 -13.81
C GLU A 170 -4.93 9.21 -14.57
N GLN A 171 -5.12 8.12 -15.33
CA GLN A 171 -6.38 7.83 -16.01
C GLN A 171 -7.55 7.70 -15.01
N ILE A 172 -7.36 6.97 -13.90
CA ILE A 172 -8.40 6.78 -12.88
C ILE A 172 -8.74 8.10 -12.20
N LEU A 173 -7.74 8.90 -11.82
CA LEU A 173 -7.96 10.19 -11.15
C LEU A 173 -8.61 11.23 -12.06
N ASN A 174 -8.39 11.18 -13.38
CA ASN A 174 -9.10 12.00 -14.36
C ASN A 174 -10.55 11.56 -14.53
N ALA A 175 -10.82 10.24 -14.53
CA ALA A 175 -12.16 9.72 -14.70
C ALA A 175 -13.06 9.97 -13.48
N TYR A 176 -12.48 9.92 -12.27
CA TYR A 176 -13.21 10.08 -11.00
C TYR A 176 -12.51 11.12 -10.11
N PRO A 177 -12.69 12.42 -10.36
CA PRO A 177 -12.09 13.49 -9.54
C PRO A 177 -12.59 13.49 -8.09
N GLU A 178 -13.72 12.80 -7.80
CA GLU A 178 -14.28 12.60 -6.46
C GLU A 178 -13.41 11.75 -5.54
N ILE A 179 -12.42 11.01 -6.06
CA ILE A 179 -11.45 10.29 -5.26
C ILE A 179 -10.72 11.26 -4.33
N GLU A 180 -10.83 11.05 -3.02
CA GLU A 180 -10.27 11.94 -2.00
C GLU A 180 -8.87 11.53 -1.58
N VAL A 181 -8.56 10.22 -1.56
CA VAL A 181 -7.26 9.67 -1.15
C VAL A 181 -6.84 8.52 -2.04
N VAL A 182 -5.53 8.28 -2.11
CA VAL A 182 -4.95 7.13 -2.83
C VAL A 182 -4.06 6.34 -1.88
N GLN A 183 -4.32 5.04 -1.74
CA GLN A 183 -3.45 4.13 -1.00
C GLN A 183 -2.43 3.52 -1.97
N LEU A 184 -1.14 3.73 -1.71
CA LEU A 184 -0.01 3.31 -2.56
C LEU A 184 0.94 2.39 -1.81
N GLN A 185 1.52 1.41 -2.53
CA GLN A 185 2.71 0.70 -2.09
C GLN A 185 3.91 1.65 -2.13
N PHE A 186 4.55 1.91 -0.97
CA PHE A 186 5.62 2.90 -0.88
C PHE A 186 6.62 2.55 0.22
N ASN A 187 7.84 2.23 -0.19
CA ASN A 187 8.99 1.98 0.69
C ASN A 187 10.29 2.26 -0.07
N TYR A 188 11.41 2.27 0.62
CA TYR A 188 12.69 2.67 0.04
C TYR A 188 13.26 1.68 -1.01
N VAL A 189 12.81 0.41 -1.02
CA VAL A 189 13.20 -0.57 -2.04
C VAL A 189 12.35 -0.40 -3.30
N ASP A 190 11.04 -0.20 -3.14
CA ASP A 190 10.09 -0.08 -4.25
C ASP A 190 10.07 1.33 -4.87
N TYR A 191 10.72 2.31 -4.23
CA TYR A 191 10.68 3.72 -4.65
C TYR A 191 11.07 3.90 -6.13
N GLU A 192 12.16 3.29 -6.58
CA GLU A 192 12.62 3.30 -7.97
C GLU A 192 12.41 1.95 -8.68
N ASP A 193 11.63 1.03 -8.09
CA ASP A 193 11.36 -0.25 -8.72
C ASP A 193 10.53 -0.06 -10.00
N PRO A 194 10.98 -0.63 -11.14
CA PRO A 194 10.32 -0.43 -12.43
C PRO A 194 8.93 -1.04 -12.51
N ALA A 195 8.66 -2.10 -11.73
CA ALA A 195 7.37 -2.76 -11.70
C ALA A 195 6.36 -2.02 -10.81
N VAL A 196 6.76 -1.61 -9.60
CA VAL A 196 5.87 -0.96 -8.63
C VAL A 196 5.69 0.53 -8.94
N GLN A 197 6.74 1.20 -9.41
CA GLN A 197 6.74 2.63 -9.77
C GLN A 197 6.30 3.57 -8.64
N SER A 198 6.66 3.26 -7.39
CA SER A 198 6.19 4.01 -6.20
C SER A 198 6.41 5.51 -6.34
N ARG A 199 7.62 5.97 -6.75
CA ARG A 199 7.91 7.39 -6.95
C ARG A 199 7.02 8.04 -7.99
N LYS A 200 6.83 7.39 -9.15
CA LYS A 200 6.01 7.95 -10.24
C LYS A 200 4.54 8.06 -9.83
N CYS A 201 4.00 7.05 -9.14
CA CYS A 201 2.64 7.08 -8.60
C CYS A 201 2.48 8.16 -7.52
N TYR A 202 3.50 8.32 -6.64
CA TYR A 202 3.55 9.42 -5.68
C TYR A 202 3.51 10.79 -6.39
N GLU A 203 4.31 11.01 -7.43
CA GLU A 203 4.33 12.25 -8.21
C GLU A 203 2.96 12.55 -8.86
N VAL A 204 2.25 11.52 -9.37
CA VAL A 204 0.87 11.66 -9.88
C VAL A 204 -0.06 12.12 -8.75
N CYS A 205 -0.06 11.48 -7.58
CA CYS A 205 -0.87 11.91 -6.46
C CYS A 205 -0.59 13.37 -6.06
N ARG A 206 0.70 13.75 -6.04
CA ARG A 206 1.10 15.15 -5.75
C ARG A 206 0.57 16.14 -6.79
N LYS A 207 0.65 15.78 -8.08
CA LYS A 207 0.12 16.58 -9.19
C LYS A 207 -1.39 16.82 -9.05
N TYR A 208 -2.14 15.79 -8.64
CA TYR A 208 -3.60 15.87 -8.47
C TYR A 208 -4.02 16.33 -7.05
N GLY A 209 -3.08 16.67 -6.19
CA GLY A 209 -3.36 17.13 -4.82
C GLY A 209 -4.02 16.07 -3.94
N LYS A 210 -3.83 14.79 -4.23
CA LYS A 210 -4.42 13.69 -3.47
C LYS A 210 -3.52 13.29 -2.30
N PRO A 211 -4.04 13.27 -1.05
CA PRO A 211 -3.34 12.67 0.09
C PRO A 211 -3.05 11.20 -0.17
N ILE A 212 -1.90 10.73 0.35
CA ILE A 212 -1.45 9.37 0.13
C ILE A 212 -1.49 8.61 1.45
N LEU A 213 -2.11 7.42 1.41
CA LEU A 213 -2.00 6.40 2.44
C LEU A 213 -0.97 5.38 1.99
N VAL A 214 0.03 5.10 2.80
CA VAL A 214 1.08 4.14 2.45
C VAL A 214 0.70 2.74 2.91
N MET A 215 0.71 1.79 1.99
CA MET A 215 0.73 0.36 2.29
C MET A 215 2.11 -0.22 2.00
N GLU A 216 2.43 -1.37 2.61
CA GLU A 216 3.72 -2.08 2.47
C GLU A 216 4.96 -1.22 2.84
N PRO A 217 4.92 -0.40 3.90
CA PRO A 217 6.09 0.41 4.30
C PRO A 217 7.29 -0.44 4.68
N VAL A 218 7.04 -1.66 5.20
CA VAL A 218 8.07 -2.64 5.57
C VAL A 218 8.13 -3.84 4.62
N LYS A 219 7.47 -3.75 3.45
CA LYS A 219 7.48 -4.79 2.39
C LYS A 219 7.22 -6.19 2.94
N GLY A 220 6.02 -6.37 3.55
CA GLY A 220 5.61 -7.65 4.13
C GLY A 220 6.42 -8.10 5.36
N GLY A 221 7.22 -7.22 5.94
CA GLY A 221 8.13 -7.52 7.07
C GLY A 221 9.60 -7.64 6.66
N HIS A 222 9.91 -7.76 5.37
CA HIS A 222 11.30 -7.93 4.90
C HIS A 222 12.21 -6.73 5.21
N LEU A 223 11.66 -5.54 5.35
CA LEU A 223 12.42 -4.35 5.74
C LEU A 223 12.51 -4.16 7.26
N ALA A 224 11.76 -4.94 8.03
CA ALA A 224 11.94 -5.05 9.48
C ALA A 224 13.06 -6.04 9.84
N ASP A 225 13.34 -7.00 8.95
CA ASP A 225 14.43 -7.97 9.07
C ASP A 225 15.22 -8.04 7.74
N PRO A 226 15.94 -6.96 7.37
CA PRO A 226 16.71 -6.90 6.12
C PRO A 226 17.99 -7.76 6.20
N PRO A 227 18.70 -7.98 5.07
CA PRO A 227 19.97 -8.67 5.05
C PRO A 227 20.99 -8.09 6.06
N GLU A 228 21.89 -8.93 6.56
CA GLU A 228 22.82 -8.59 7.63
C GLU A 228 23.69 -7.36 7.34
N ALA A 229 24.09 -7.21 6.07
CA ALA A 229 24.85 -6.03 5.65
C ALA A 229 24.06 -4.72 5.77
N ALA A 230 22.76 -4.75 5.53
CA ALA A 230 21.88 -3.58 5.72
C ALA A 230 21.57 -3.36 7.21
N LYS A 231 21.40 -4.42 8.01
CA LYS A 231 21.23 -4.31 9.47
C LYS A 231 22.38 -3.58 10.13
N LYS A 232 23.62 -3.89 9.73
CA LYS A 232 24.83 -3.21 10.26
C LYS A 232 24.79 -1.70 10.01
N LEU A 233 24.36 -1.26 8.82
CA LEU A 233 24.22 0.16 8.52
C LEU A 233 23.25 0.86 9.48
N PHE A 234 22.12 0.22 9.79
CA PHE A 234 21.14 0.78 10.73
C PHE A 234 21.63 0.76 12.18
N ALA A 235 22.37 -0.29 12.59
CA ALA A 235 22.94 -0.38 13.91
C ALA A 235 23.94 0.76 14.20
N ASP A 236 24.69 1.19 13.19
CA ASP A 236 25.67 2.29 13.30
C ASP A 236 25.00 3.67 13.51
N LEU A 237 23.70 3.81 13.23
CA LEU A 237 22.93 5.04 13.41
C LEU A 237 22.43 5.27 14.86
N HIS A 238 22.58 4.31 15.77
CA HIS A 238 22.18 4.39 17.18
C HIS A 238 20.69 4.76 17.42
N GLY A 239 19.78 4.45 16.47
CA GLY A 239 18.41 4.97 16.58
C GLY A 239 17.28 4.07 16.09
N GLY A 240 16.93 3.02 16.82
CA GLY A 240 15.71 2.27 16.56
C GLY A 240 15.88 1.02 15.68
N SER A 241 14.77 0.31 15.49
CA SER A 241 14.70 -0.92 14.70
C SER A 241 14.83 -0.61 13.18
N PRO A 242 15.22 -1.59 12.33
CA PRO A 242 15.14 -1.43 10.89
C PRO A 242 13.74 -1.02 10.40
N ALA A 243 12.66 -1.50 11.06
CA ALA A 243 11.30 -1.09 10.78
C ALA A 243 11.08 0.41 11.00
N SER A 244 11.72 1.01 12.02
CA SER A 244 11.62 2.45 12.29
C SER A 244 12.12 3.29 11.12
N TYR A 245 13.24 2.90 10.52
CA TYR A 245 13.77 3.60 9.34
C TYR A 245 12.86 3.46 8.12
N ALA A 246 12.29 2.28 7.89
CA ALA A 246 11.38 2.03 6.77
C ALA A 246 10.07 2.83 6.90
N ILE A 247 9.47 2.84 8.08
CA ILE A 247 8.21 3.56 8.35
C ILE A 247 8.46 5.07 8.34
N ARG A 248 9.51 5.55 9.00
CA ARG A 248 9.89 6.98 9.01
C ARG A 248 10.29 7.48 7.63
N PHE A 249 10.93 6.64 6.79
CA PHE A 249 11.19 6.96 5.39
C PHE A 249 9.88 7.31 4.67
N ALA A 250 8.90 6.42 4.71
CA ALA A 250 7.61 6.65 4.06
C ALA A 250 6.89 7.87 4.65
N ALA A 251 6.80 7.97 5.97
CA ALA A 251 6.08 9.04 6.67
C ALA A 251 6.69 10.44 6.47
N GLY A 252 7.98 10.54 6.12
CA GLY A 252 8.69 11.80 5.93
C GLY A 252 8.41 12.52 4.61
N PHE A 253 7.75 11.88 3.65
CA PHE A 253 7.48 12.51 2.35
C PHE A 253 6.28 13.45 2.40
N PRO A 254 6.39 14.65 1.80
CA PRO A 254 5.27 15.59 1.71
C PRO A 254 4.05 14.98 1.00
N GLY A 255 2.86 15.12 1.60
CA GLY A 255 1.62 14.56 1.03
C GLY A 255 1.30 13.13 1.44
N ILE A 256 2.22 12.44 2.13
CA ILE A 256 1.89 11.22 2.86
C ILE A 256 1.06 11.63 4.08
N ALA A 257 -0.17 11.14 4.13
CA ALA A 257 -1.13 11.45 5.19
C ALA A 257 -1.17 10.35 6.26
N MET A 258 -0.86 9.11 5.88
CA MET A 258 -0.94 7.94 6.75
C MET A 258 0.05 6.87 6.29
N VAL A 259 0.71 6.20 7.22
CA VAL A 259 1.51 5.02 6.97
C VAL A 259 0.91 3.84 7.71
N LEU A 260 0.47 2.81 6.97
CA LEU A 260 -0.16 1.62 7.51
C LEU A 260 0.89 0.57 7.85
N SER A 261 0.99 0.19 9.11
CA SER A 261 1.84 -0.92 9.54
C SER A 261 0.99 -2.13 9.91
N GLY A 262 1.31 -3.28 9.32
CA GLY A 262 0.76 -4.57 9.73
C GLY A 262 1.64 -5.16 10.84
N MET A 263 1.08 -5.30 12.03
CA MET A 263 1.77 -5.82 13.20
C MET A 263 1.05 -7.06 13.71
N SER A 264 1.80 -8.10 14.03
CA SER A 264 1.28 -9.41 14.45
C SER A 264 1.53 -9.71 15.94
N THR A 265 2.22 -8.81 16.65
CA THR A 265 2.53 -8.97 18.09
C THR A 265 2.54 -7.63 18.80
N LEU A 266 2.27 -7.65 20.11
CA LEU A 266 2.36 -6.45 20.94
C LEU A 266 3.76 -5.82 20.95
N PRO A 267 4.89 -6.58 20.99
CA PRO A 267 6.21 -5.98 20.86
C PRO A 267 6.41 -5.19 19.55
N GLN A 268 5.92 -5.69 18.40
CA GLN A 268 5.97 -4.92 17.12
C GLN A 268 5.16 -3.64 17.21
N MET A 269 3.98 -3.66 17.82
CA MET A 269 3.17 -2.47 18.09
C MET A 269 3.94 -1.49 18.97
N GLN A 270 4.54 -1.94 20.07
CA GLN A 270 5.30 -1.09 20.98
C GLN A 270 6.52 -0.46 20.31
N ASP A 271 7.25 -1.23 19.49
CA ASP A 271 8.35 -0.71 18.68
C ASP A 271 7.87 0.42 17.76
N ASN A 272 6.81 0.19 16.98
CA ASN A 272 6.28 1.20 16.07
C ASN A 272 5.75 2.45 16.81
N LEU A 273 5.10 2.28 17.95
CA LEU A 273 4.64 3.40 18.78
C LEU A 273 5.80 4.22 19.36
N SER A 274 6.94 3.60 19.63
CA SER A 274 8.10 4.26 20.24
C SER A 274 8.65 5.42 19.40
N PHE A 275 8.52 5.37 18.07
CA PHE A 275 9.01 6.38 17.14
C PHE A 275 7.91 7.13 16.39
N MET A 276 6.66 6.60 16.36
CA MET A 276 5.56 7.27 15.66
C MET A 276 4.77 8.21 16.57
N LYS A 277 4.75 7.98 17.89
CA LYS A 277 4.07 8.86 18.85
C LYS A 277 4.67 10.28 18.85
N ASP A 278 5.99 10.39 18.83
CA ASP A 278 6.73 11.63 18.69
C ASP A 278 7.49 11.63 17.36
N PHE A 279 6.74 11.58 16.27
CA PHE A 279 7.29 11.40 14.92
C PHE A 279 8.26 12.51 14.52
N HIS A 280 9.46 12.10 14.13
CA HIS A 280 10.46 12.93 13.47
C HIS A 280 10.86 12.33 12.14
N PRO A 281 10.85 13.11 11.03
CA PRO A 281 11.38 12.67 9.74
C PRO A 281 12.83 12.21 9.86
N LEU A 282 13.26 11.36 8.94
CA LEU A 282 14.66 10.95 8.86
C LEU A 282 15.57 12.18 8.65
N ALA A 283 16.64 12.29 9.43
CA ALA A 283 17.71 13.23 9.17
C ALA A 283 18.47 12.86 7.87
N SER A 284 19.20 13.79 7.30
CA SER A 284 19.92 13.57 6.02
C SER A 284 20.84 12.35 6.06
N ALA A 285 21.58 12.15 7.15
CA ALA A 285 22.46 10.99 7.31
C ALA A 285 21.68 9.67 7.42
N GLU A 286 20.54 9.65 8.12
CA GLU A 286 19.66 8.50 8.19
C GLU A 286 19.08 8.17 6.81
N LEU A 287 18.66 9.18 6.05
CA LEU A 287 18.13 9.01 4.70
C LEU A 287 19.18 8.47 3.72
N GLU A 288 20.43 8.97 3.78
CA GLU A 288 21.55 8.44 3.00
C GLU A 288 21.81 6.97 3.33
N THR A 289 21.76 6.60 4.61
CA THR A 289 21.90 5.20 5.07
C THR A 289 20.78 4.32 4.55
N VAL A 290 19.53 4.80 4.57
CA VAL A 290 18.37 4.08 4.01
C VAL A 290 18.55 3.82 2.51
N TRP A 291 19.04 4.80 1.74
CA TRP A 291 19.32 4.60 0.31
C TRP A 291 20.46 3.59 0.08
N HIS A 292 21.50 3.61 0.92
CA HIS A 292 22.57 2.63 0.88
C HIS A 292 22.06 1.21 1.18
N ALA A 293 21.20 1.06 2.19
CA ALA A 293 20.53 -0.20 2.50
C ALA A 293 19.68 -0.70 1.32
N ALA A 294 18.95 0.20 0.65
CA ALA A 294 18.20 -0.13 -0.56
C ALA A 294 19.09 -0.68 -1.69
N GLU A 295 20.28 -0.08 -1.89
CA GLU A 295 21.25 -0.57 -2.88
C GLU A 295 21.78 -1.96 -2.53
N ILE A 296 22.15 -2.21 -1.26
CA ILE A 296 22.58 -3.53 -0.80
C ILE A 296 21.50 -4.57 -1.07
N ILE A 297 20.24 -4.26 -0.70
CA ILE A 297 19.11 -5.14 -0.91
C ILE A 297 18.90 -5.42 -2.41
N ARG A 298 19.02 -4.42 -3.29
CA ARG A 298 18.86 -4.61 -4.74
C ARG A 298 19.99 -5.42 -5.38
N ARG A 299 21.23 -5.32 -4.87
CA ARG A 299 22.38 -6.10 -5.37
C ARG A 299 22.20 -7.61 -5.21
N GLU A 300 21.34 -8.06 -4.31
CA GLU A 300 20.99 -9.47 -4.13
C GLU A 300 19.92 -9.96 -5.14
N ASN A 301 19.52 -9.16 -6.11
CA ASN A 301 18.59 -9.59 -7.14
C ASN A 301 19.20 -10.69 -8.00
N LEU A 302 18.40 -11.72 -8.29
CA LEU A 302 18.80 -12.87 -9.13
C LEU A 302 19.14 -12.44 -10.56
N ILE A 303 18.39 -11.47 -11.10
CA ILE A 303 18.56 -10.95 -12.45
C ILE A 303 18.92 -9.49 -12.35
N SER A 304 20.17 -9.15 -12.73
CA SER A 304 20.63 -7.76 -12.81
C SER A 304 20.07 -7.12 -14.08
N CYS A 305 19.12 -6.22 -13.93
CA CYS A 305 18.49 -5.49 -15.03
C CYS A 305 18.40 -3.99 -14.69
N THR A 306 18.91 -3.14 -15.56
CA THR A 306 18.88 -1.68 -15.39
C THR A 306 17.58 -1.03 -15.88
N ALA A 307 16.63 -1.83 -16.36
CA ALA A 307 15.35 -1.39 -16.94
C ALA A 307 15.50 -0.36 -18.07
N CYS A 308 16.57 -0.44 -18.86
CA CYS A 308 16.83 0.45 -20.01
C CYS A 308 15.84 0.27 -21.16
N ARG A 309 15.08 -0.85 -21.19
CA ARG A 309 13.99 -1.19 -22.13
C ARG A 309 14.39 -1.36 -23.60
N TYR A 310 15.66 -1.42 -23.96
CA TYR A 310 16.08 -1.67 -25.35
C TYR A 310 15.55 -3.01 -25.89
N CYS A 311 15.46 -4.03 -25.04
CA CYS A 311 14.95 -5.34 -25.37
C CYS A 311 13.44 -5.39 -25.67
N THR A 312 12.65 -4.39 -25.19
CA THR A 312 11.19 -4.43 -25.26
C THR A 312 10.68 -4.15 -26.67
N ALA A 313 11.23 -3.15 -27.35
CA ALA A 313 10.76 -2.70 -28.67
C ALA A 313 10.92 -3.79 -29.76
N GLY A 314 11.94 -4.65 -29.64
CA GLY A 314 12.22 -5.72 -30.61
C GLY A 314 11.51 -7.04 -30.33
N CYS A 315 10.78 -7.18 -29.22
CA CYS A 315 10.14 -8.44 -28.85
C CYS A 315 8.87 -8.71 -29.68
N PRO A 316 8.84 -9.78 -30.52
CA PRO A 316 7.68 -10.08 -31.37
C PRO A 316 6.44 -10.49 -30.56
N LYS A 317 6.61 -10.91 -29.31
CA LYS A 317 5.53 -11.27 -28.38
C LYS A 317 5.16 -10.14 -27.43
N LYS A 318 5.74 -8.95 -27.61
CA LYS A 318 5.48 -7.78 -26.75
C LYS A 318 5.67 -8.07 -25.25
N ILE A 319 6.66 -8.90 -24.92
CA ILE A 319 6.99 -9.23 -23.53
C ILE A 319 7.65 -8.01 -22.89
N SER A 320 7.12 -7.53 -21.78
CA SER A 320 7.69 -6.43 -21.00
C SER A 320 8.85 -6.93 -20.13
N ILE A 321 9.95 -7.33 -20.78
CA ILE A 321 11.06 -8.11 -20.21
C ILE A 321 11.59 -7.50 -18.90
N PRO A 322 11.91 -6.18 -18.79
CA PRO A 322 12.41 -5.60 -17.57
C PRO A 322 11.44 -5.71 -16.40
N ASP A 323 10.14 -5.52 -16.67
CA ASP A 323 9.11 -5.56 -15.64
C ASP A 323 8.88 -7.01 -15.15
N LEU A 324 8.93 -7.99 -16.06
CA LEU A 324 8.86 -9.40 -15.68
C LEU A 324 10.12 -9.85 -14.90
N PHE A 325 11.30 -9.31 -15.20
CA PHE A 325 12.50 -9.54 -14.39
C PHE A 325 12.36 -8.94 -12.99
N ALA A 326 11.79 -7.73 -12.85
CA ALA A 326 11.51 -7.13 -11.55
C ALA A 326 10.52 -7.99 -10.74
N CYS A 327 9.43 -8.45 -11.37
CA CYS A 327 8.47 -9.37 -10.73
C CYS A 327 9.15 -10.69 -10.31
N MET A 328 10.03 -11.25 -11.12
CA MET A 328 10.76 -12.50 -10.81
C MET A 328 11.73 -12.31 -9.64
N ASN A 329 12.50 -11.22 -9.63
CA ASN A 329 13.38 -10.86 -8.53
C ASN A 329 12.61 -10.72 -7.22
N ALA A 330 11.52 -9.94 -7.23
CA ALA A 330 10.65 -9.77 -6.07
C ALA A 330 10.04 -11.10 -5.61
N ARG A 331 9.54 -11.92 -6.54
CA ARG A 331 8.96 -13.23 -6.21
C ARG A 331 9.97 -14.18 -5.59
N LYS A 332 11.18 -14.24 -6.10
CA LYS A 332 12.24 -15.10 -5.56
C LYS A 332 12.71 -14.65 -4.18
N LYS A 333 12.80 -13.33 -3.98
CA LYS A 333 13.32 -12.74 -2.76
C LYS A 333 12.29 -12.66 -1.63
N TYR A 334 11.09 -12.18 -1.95
CA TYR A 334 10.09 -11.83 -0.94
C TYR A 334 8.92 -12.82 -0.88
N GLN A 335 8.73 -13.64 -1.93
CA GLN A 335 7.62 -14.58 -2.06
C GLN A 335 6.24 -13.95 -1.79
N ASP A 336 6.15 -12.64 -1.96
CA ASP A 336 4.98 -11.84 -1.66
C ASP A 336 3.87 -11.96 -2.73
N TRP A 337 2.67 -11.54 -2.35
CA TRP A 337 1.52 -11.50 -3.24
C TRP A 337 1.70 -10.43 -4.34
N SER A 338 2.28 -9.29 -4.01
CA SER A 338 2.43 -8.16 -4.93
C SER A 338 3.14 -8.54 -6.22
N SER A 339 4.25 -9.28 -6.14
CA SER A 339 5.03 -9.69 -7.32
C SER A 339 4.22 -10.53 -8.29
N LEU A 340 3.37 -11.43 -7.78
CA LEU A 340 2.47 -12.25 -8.59
C LEU A 340 1.34 -11.40 -9.19
N TYR A 341 0.79 -10.48 -8.41
CA TYR A 341 -0.25 -9.55 -8.87
C TYR A 341 0.26 -8.69 -10.03
N TYR A 342 1.42 -8.05 -9.90
CA TYR A 342 2.00 -7.25 -10.98
C TYR A 342 2.26 -8.08 -12.23
N TYR A 343 2.78 -9.29 -12.08
CA TYR A 343 2.96 -10.20 -13.22
C TYR A 343 1.63 -10.48 -13.91
N GLN A 344 0.62 -10.94 -13.18
CA GLN A 344 -0.64 -11.45 -13.75
C GLN A 344 -1.64 -10.37 -14.13
N GLN A 345 -1.73 -9.27 -13.37
CA GLN A 345 -2.79 -8.29 -13.49
C GLN A 345 -2.34 -6.97 -14.14
N VAL A 346 -1.01 -6.78 -14.28
CA VAL A 346 -0.47 -5.54 -14.85
C VAL A 346 0.32 -5.84 -16.13
N TYR A 347 1.42 -6.58 -16.03
CA TYR A 347 2.37 -6.65 -17.14
C TYR A 347 2.07 -7.71 -18.21
N THR A 348 1.29 -8.74 -17.92
CA THR A 348 0.91 -9.77 -18.90
C THR A 348 -0.54 -9.68 -19.40
N VAL A 349 -1.29 -8.70 -18.97
CA VAL A 349 -2.70 -8.49 -19.41
C VAL A 349 -2.76 -8.02 -20.87
N HIS A 350 -1.88 -7.10 -21.24
CA HIS A 350 -1.82 -6.52 -22.59
C HIS A 350 -0.51 -6.82 -23.33
N GLY A 351 0.33 -7.68 -22.76
CA GLY A 351 1.62 -8.11 -23.28
C GLY A 351 1.81 -9.63 -23.23
N GLY A 352 2.93 -10.11 -23.77
CA GLY A 352 3.27 -11.53 -23.71
C GLY A 352 3.69 -11.95 -22.31
N LYS A 353 3.34 -13.18 -21.92
CA LYS A 353 3.87 -13.87 -20.74
C LYS A 353 5.31 -14.32 -21.01
N ALA A 354 6.07 -14.60 -19.97
CA ALA A 354 7.41 -15.17 -20.12
C ALA A 354 7.40 -16.50 -20.91
N SER A 355 6.36 -17.32 -20.71
CA SER A 355 6.14 -18.59 -21.42
C SER A 355 5.86 -18.45 -22.92
N ASP A 356 5.49 -17.25 -23.40
CA ASP A 356 5.22 -16.99 -24.81
C ASP A 356 6.49 -16.70 -25.61
N CYS A 357 7.65 -16.73 -24.94
CA CYS A 357 8.94 -16.47 -25.56
C CYS A 357 9.23 -17.44 -26.71
N LEU A 358 9.58 -16.90 -27.89
CA LEU A 358 9.95 -17.67 -29.09
C LEU A 358 11.43 -18.03 -29.13
N HIS A 359 12.21 -17.72 -28.12
CA HIS A 359 13.67 -17.92 -28.07
C HIS A 359 14.40 -17.37 -29.29
N CYS A 360 13.94 -16.22 -29.82
CA CYS A 360 14.51 -15.62 -31.04
C CYS A 360 15.81 -14.83 -30.81
N GLY A 361 16.30 -14.69 -29.57
CA GLY A 361 17.56 -14.06 -29.19
C GLY A 361 17.65 -12.54 -29.37
N LYS A 362 16.62 -11.86 -29.91
CA LYS A 362 16.68 -10.41 -30.18
C LYS A 362 16.93 -9.57 -28.93
N CYS A 363 16.34 -9.95 -27.81
CA CYS A 363 16.49 -9.24 -26.55
C CYS A 363 17.90 -9.44 -25.95
N GLU A 364 18.51 -10.59 -26.13
CA GLU A 364 19.87 -10.89 -25.67
C GLU A 364 20.91 -10.11 -26.48
N ASN A 365 20.75 -10.08 -27.81
CA ASN A 365 21.68 -9.39 -28.70
C ASN A 365 21.73 -7.87 -28.52
N ILE A 366 20.65 -7.25 -28.01
CA ILE A 366 20.57 -5.79 -27.81
C ILE A 366 20.84 -5.39 -26.34
N CYS A 367 20.90 -6.36 -25.43
CA CYS A 367 21.09 -6.09 -24.01
C CYS A 367 22.52 -5.61 -23.73
N PRO A 368 22.70 -4.46 -23.06
CA PRO A 368 24.04 -3.96 -22.71
C PRO A 368 24.61 -4.60 -21.43
N GLN A 369 23.88 -5.51 -20.79
CA GLN A 369 24.25 -6.17 -19.53
C GLN A 369 24.84 -7.57 -19.76
#